data_c0b5100ec6eaec2a38576dbf85128f94
#
_entry.id   c0b5100ec6eaec2a38576dbf85128f94
#
_cell.length_a   1.000
_cell.length_b   1.000
_cell.length_c   1.000
_cell.angle_alpha   90.00
_cell.angle_beta   90.00
_cell.angle_gamma   90.00
#
_symmetry.space_group_name_H-M   'P 1'
#
loop_
_entity.id
_entity.type
_entity.pdbx_description
1 polymer ?
#
loop_
_entity_poly.entity_id
_entity_poly.type
_entity_poly.pdbx_seq_one_letter_code
_entity_poly.pdbx_strand_id
1 'polypeptide(L)'
;LAGRTILVVEDDFLAALDLKRLIEQREGKVAGPVGRLEQAQQLAHSVQLDGALLDVKLDGVDSLPLADELVAQDVPIILVTGYDVAMLPERFARTPRLPKPFNDAAFDQLATDLFARHS
;
A
#
# COMPACT_ATOMS: atom_id res chain seq x y z
N LEU A 1 0.07 -8.12 -12.29
CA LEU A 1 -0.24 -6.68 -12.08
C LEU A 1 -0.08 -5.86 -13.37
N ALA A 2 0.01 -6.51 -14.52
CA ALA A 2 0.21 -5.79 -15.80
C ALA A 2 -0.86 -4.72 -16.01
N GLY A 3 -0.42 -3.50 -16.29
CA GLY A 3 -1.31 -2.37 -16.53
C GLY A 3 -1.91 -1.75 -15.28
N ARG A 4 -1.59 -2.24 -14.10
CA ARG A 4 -2.09 -1.71 -12.82
C ARG A 4 -1.15 -0.65 -12.28
N THR A 5 -1.70 0.42 -11.75
CA THR A 5 -0.94 1.47 -11.07
C THR A 5 -1.18 1.37 -9.57
N ILE A 6 -0.12 1.13 -8.83
CA ILE A 6 -0.18 0.89 -7.39
C ILE A 6 0.56 2.01 -6.66
N LEU A 7 -0.14 2.68 -5.75
CA LEU A 7 0.46 3.69 -4.88
C LEU A 7 1.28 2.98 -3.80
N VAL A 8 2.50 3.43 -3.58
CA VAL A 8 3.36 2.92 -2.51
C VAL A 8 3.67 4.06 -1.55
N VAL A 9 3.24 3.91 -0.30
CA VAL A 9 3.45 4.88 0.76
C VAL A 9 4.25 4.22 1.87
N GLU A 10 5.53 4.54 1.95
CA GLU A 10 6.47 3.92 2.86
C GLU A 10 7.64 4.87 3.12
N ASP A 11 7.92 5.18 4.38
CA ASP A 11 9.02 6.09 4.73
C ASP A 11 10.37 5.40 4.86
N ASP A 12 10.40 4.09 5.03
CA ASP A 12 11.65 3.33 5.05
C ASP A 12 12.11 3.12 3.60
N PHE A 13 13.27 3.69 3.28
CA PHE A 13 13.80 3.69 1.92
C PHE A 13 13.98 2.27 1.35
N LEU A 14 14.53 1.35 2.16
CA LEU A 14 14.75 -0.02 1.69
C LEU A 14 13.45 -0.78 1.49
N ALA A 15 12.49 -0.63 2.39
CA ALA A 15 11.18 -1.26 2.25
C ALA A 15 10.45 -0.70 1.03
N ALA A 16 10.55 0.62 0.80
CA ALA A 16 9.94 1.25 -0.36
C ALA A 16 10.51 0.70 -1.67
N LEU A 17 11.83 0.55 -1.74
CA LEU A 17 12.48 -0.03 -2.93
C LEU A 17 12.07 -1.48 -3.15
N ASP A 18 11.94 -2.25 -2.09
CA ASP A 18 11.49 -3.64 -2.19
C ASP A 18 10.07 -3.74 -2.73
N LEU A 19 9.16 -2.92 -2.23
CA LEU A 19 7.78 -2.90 -2.73
C LEU A 19 7.74 -2.49 -4.20
N LYS A 20 8.51 -1.48 -4.56
CA LYS A 20 8.60 -1.04 -5.96
C LYS A 20 9.10 -2.18 -6.85
N ARG A 21 10.17 -2.85 -6.42
CA ARG A 21 10.73 -3.98 -7.16
C ARG A 21 9.70 -5.10 -7.37
N LEU A 22 8.98 -5.45 -6.32
CA LEU A 22 7.99 -6.51 -6.37
C LEU A 22 6.86 -6.17 -7.35
N ILE A 23 6.41 -4.93 -7.35
CA ILE A 23 5.35 -4.49 -8.25
C ILE A 23 5.84 -4.50 -9.70
N GLU A 24 7.03 -3.95 -9.94
CA GLU A 24 7.57 -3.83 -11.29
C GLU A 24 7.95 -5.18 -11.90
N GLN A 25 8.40 -6.12 -11.09
CA GLN A 25 8.66 -7.49 -11.54
C GLN A 25 7.39 -8.18 -12.03
N ARG A 26 6.24 -7.73 -11.57
CA ARG A 26 4.94 -8.25 -11.98
C ARG A 26 4.25 -7.35 -13.00
N GLU A 27 5.05 -6.50 -13.66
CA GLU A 27 4.64 -5.60 -14.73
C GLU A 27 3.65 -4.52 -14.29
N GLY A 28 3.58 -4.26 -12.98
CA GLY A 28 2.80 -3.16 -12.46
C GLY A 28 3.56 -1.83 -12.55
N LYS A 29 2.83 -0.74 -12.43
CA LYS A 29 3.38 0.61 -12.37
C LYS A 29 3.28 1.11 -10.94
N VAL A 30 4.29 1.85 -10.50
CA VAL A 30 4.33 2.40 -9.15
C VAL A 30 4.06 3.90 -9.20
N ALA A 31 3.06 4.34 -8.42
CA ALA A 31 2.89 5.75 -8.10
C ALA A 31 3.66 5.99 -6.80
N GLY A 32 4.67 6.80 -6.85
CA GLY A 32 5.65 6.98 -5.78
C GLY A 32 6.91 6.16 -6.04
N PRO A 33 7.52 5.51 -5.02
CA PRO A 33 7.10 5.52 -3.61
C PRO A 33 7.25 6.90 -2.97
N VAL A 34 6.39 7.21 -2.04
CA VAL A 34 6.44 8.45 -1.26
C VAL A 34 6.45 8.11 0.23
N GLY A 35 7.18 8.92 1.00
CA GLY A 35 7.34 8.70 2.42
C GLY A 35 6.56 9.65 3.31
N ARG A 36 5.81 10.57 2.72
CA ARG A 36 5.05 11.57 3.46
C ARG A 36 3.58 11.52 3.11
N LEU A 37 2.74 11.75 4.11
CA LEU A 37 1.29 11.70 3.94
C LEU A 37 0.79 12.71 2.90
N GLU A 38 1.30 13.95 2.93
CA GLU A 38 0.86 14.98 1.98
C GLU A 38 1.15 14.59 0.54
N GLN A 39 2.34 14.04 0.29
CA GLN A 39 2.72 13.57 -1.04
C GLN A 39 1.81 12.42 -1.51
N ALA A 40 1.50 11.52 -0.60
CA ALA A 40 0.61 10.40 -0.89
C ALA A 40 -0.80 10.88 -1.22
N GLN A 41 -1.31 11.86 -0.47
CA GLN A 41 -2.62 12.45 -0.73
C GLN A 41 -2.67 13.13 -2.09
N GLN A 42 -1.61 13.84 -2.46
CA GLN A 42 -1.54 14.49 -3.78
C GLN A 42 -1.57 13.47 -4.91
N LEU A 43 -0.81 12.38 -4.77
CA LEU A 43 -0.82 11.31 -5.77
C LEU A 43 -2.19 10.63 -5.85
N ALA A 44 -2.84 10.40 -4.70
CA ALA A 44 -4.15 9.78 -4.67
C ALA A 44 -5.20 10.61 -5.39
N HIS A 45 -5.04 11.94 -5.41
CA HIS A 45 -5.98 12.83 -6.07
C HIS A 45 -5.65 13.09 -7.54
N SER A 46 -4.39 12.89 -7.95
CA SER A 46 -3.95 13.24 -9.30
C SER A 46 -3.72 12.05 -10.21
N VAL A 47 -3.61 10.85 -9.67
CA VAL A 47 -3.34 9.63 -10.44
C VAL A 47 -4.48 8.65 -10.22
N GLN A 48 -4.93 8.01 -11.29
CA GLN A 48 -5.91 6.95 -11.16
C GLN A 48 -5.21 5.69 -10.66
N LEU A 49 -5.64 5.19 -9.50
CA LEU A 49 -5.00 4.08 -8.83
C LEU A 49 -5.83 2.81 -8.93
N ASP A 50 -5.13 1.69 -9.14
CA ASP A 50 -5.72 0.35 -9.13
C ASP A 50 -5.52 -0.34 -7.78
N GLY A 51 -4.66 0.19 -6.95
CA GLY A 51 -4.41 -0.33 -5.61
C GLY A 51 -3.42 0.53 -4.86
N ALA A 52 -3.23 0.23 -3.58
CA ALA A 52 -2.28 0.96 -2.74
C ALA A 52 -1.68 0.05 -1.67
N LEU A 53 -0.41 0.29 -1.38
CA LEU A 53 0.32 -0.28 -0.27
C LEU A 53 0.67 0.87 0.68
N LEU A 54 0.17 0.80 1.91
CA LEU A 54 0.29 1.88 2.89
C LEU A 54 0.97 1.39 4.15
N ASP A 55 2.11 1.98 4.50
CA ASP A 55 2.65 1.84 5.84
C ASP A 55 1.69 2.55 6.81
N VAL A 56 1.28 1.85 7.86
CA VAL A 56 0.32 2.40 8.83
C VAL A 56 0.88 3.63 9.53
N LYS A 57 2.19 3.63 9.83
CA LYS A 57 2.84 4.78 10.47
C LYS A 57 3.98 5.30 9.62
N LEU A 58 3.83 6.54 9.17
CA LEU A 58 4.83 7.25 8.39
C LEU A 58 5.56 8.22 9.29
N ASP A 59 6.76 7.84 9.77
CA ASP A 59 7.58 8.67 10.66
C ASP A 59 6.75 9.19 11.84
N GLY A 60 6.01 8.28 12.50
CA GLY A 60 5.16 8.63 13.63
C GLY A 60 3.79 9.18 13.26
N VAL A 61 3.52 9.44 11.99
CA VAL A 61 2.25 9.98 11.53
C VAL A 61 1.33 8.85 11.09
N ASP A 62 0.08 8.88 11.54
CA ASP A 62 -0.92 7.88 11.20
C ASP A 62 -1.39 8.07 9.75
N SER A 63 -1.28 7.04 8.93
CA SER A 63 -1.71 7.07 7.53
C SER A 63 -3.16 6.58 7.34
N LEU A 64 -3.84 6.16 8.39
CA LEU A 64 -5.19 5.61 8.27
C LEU A 64 -6.22 6.58 7.69
N PRO A 65 -6.12 7.90 7.90
CA PRO A 65 -7.01 8.83 7.19
C PRO A 65 -6.91 8.71 5.67
N LEU A 66 -5.71 8.49 5.15
CA LEU A 66 -5.54 8.25 3.71
C LEU A 66 -6.15 6.90 3.31
N ALA A 67 -6.00 5.87 4.15
CA ALA A 67 -6.62 4.58 3.91
C ALA A 67 -8.14 4.73 3.80
N ASP A 68 -8.76 5.53 4.66
CA ASP A 68 -10.20 5.79 4.60
C ASP A 68 -10.59 6.47 3.28
N GLU A 69 -9.80 7.44 2.81
CA GLU A 69 -10.05 8.11 1.53
C GLU A 69 -10.00 7.14 0.36
N LEU A 70 -8.99 6.27 0.35
CA LEU A 70 -8.81 5.30 -0.73
C LEU A 70 -9.94 4.27 -0.74
N VAL A 71 -10.34 3.78 0.41
CA VAL A 71 -11.48 2.87 0.51
C VAL A 71 -12.75 3.53 0.00
N ALA A 72 -12.97 4.80 0.34
CA ALA A 72 -14.14 5.55 -0.15
C ALA A 72 -14.14 5.72 -1.67
N GLN A 73 -12.97 5.66 -2.30
CA GLN A 73 -12.82 5.73 -3.75
C GLN A 73 -12.78 4.36 -4.41
N ASP A 74 -13.09 3.30 -3.68
CA ASP A 74 -13.04 1.91 -4.15
C ASP A 74 -11.66 1.47 -4.60
N VAL A 75 -10.60 2.03 -4.03
CA VAL A 75 -9.23 1.60 -4.29
C VAL A 75 -8.87 0.51 -3.29
N PRO A 76 -8.55 -0.71 -3.75
CA PRO A 76 -8.14 -1.78 -2.84
C PRO A 76 -6.81 -1.46 -2.18
N ILE A 77 -6.69 -1.72 -0.88
CA ILE A 77 -5.50 -1.39 -0.12
C ILE A 77 -4.93 -2.60 0.60
N ILE A 78 -3.61 -2.60 0.78
CA ILE A 78 -2.89 -3.50 1.67
C ILE A 78 -2.16 -2.63 2.68
N LEU A 79 -2.37 -2.89 3.98
CA LEU A 79 -1.68 -2.17 5.04
C LEU A 79 -0.36 -2.88 5.37
N VAL A 80 0.73 -2.13 5.32
CA VAL A 80 2.04 -2.63 5.70
C VAL A 80 2.26 -2.32 7.17
N THR A 81 2.52 -3.34 7.98
CA THR A 81 2.53 -3.20 9.44
C THR A 81 3.88 -3.59 10.04
N GLY A 82 4.32 -2.83 11.04
CA GLY A 82 5.50 -3.15 11.83
C GLY A 82 5.14 -3.75 13.18
N TYR A 83 6.16 -4.01 14.00
CA TYR A 83 5.97 -4.59 15.34
C TYR A 83 5.22 -3.68 16.29
N ASP A 84 5.30 -2.39 16.08
CA ASP A 84 4.71 -1.39 16.95
C ASP A 84 3.22 -1.17 16.67
N VAL A 85 2.69 -1.84 15.65
CA VAL A 85 1.26 -1.74 15.31
C VAL A 85 0.52 -2.83 16.06
N ALA A 86 0.11 -2.53 17.30
CA ALA A 86 -0.54 -3.50 18.17
C ALA A 86 -1.97 -3.78 17.75
N MET A 87 -2.72 -2.73 17.41
CA MET A 87 -4.13 -2.86 17.04
C MET A 87 -4.52 -1.85 15.97
N LEU A 88 -5.27 -2.32 14.99
CA LEU A 88 -5.90 -1.44 14.02
C LEU A 88 -7.35 -1.19 14.43
N PRO A 89 -7.93 -0.04 14.05
CA PRO A 89 -9.36 0.18 14.25
C PRO A 89 -10.19 -0.93 13.62
N GLU A 90 -11.36 -1.19 14.19
CA GLU A 90 -12.21 -2.30 13.74
C GLU A 90 -12.58 -2.20 12.26
N ARG A 91 -12.73 -0.99 11.73
CA ARG A 91 -13.04 -0.81 10.31
C ARG A 91 -11.97 -1.35 9.37
N PHE A 92 -10.76 -1.61 9.88
CA PHE A 92 -9.67 -2.23 9.12
C PHE A 92 -9.41 -3.68 9.52
N ALA A 93 -10.31 -4.30 10.31
CA ALA A 93 -10.09 -5.65 10.82
C ALA A 93 -9.94 -6.69 9.71
N ARG A 94 -10.60 -6.49 8.57
CA ARG A 94 -10.56 -7.40 7.42
C ARG A 94 -9.66 -6.91 6.29
N THR A 95 -9.03 -5.77 6.45
CA THR A 95 -8.13 -5.24 5.44
C THR A 95 -6.88 -6.10 5.37
N PRO A 96 -6.42 -6.49 4.17
CA PRO A 96 -5.21 -7.28 4.04
C PRO A 96 -4.01 -6.57 4.64
N ARG A 97 -3.15 -7.34 5.28
CA ARG A 97 -1.95 -6.83 5.97
C ARG A 97 -0.71 -7.55 5.48
N LEU A 98 0.35 -6.78 5.29
CA LEU A 98 1.66 -7.31 4.96
C LEU A 98 2.60 -6.96 6.11
N PRO A 99 2.86 -7.90 7.04
CA PRO A 99 3.74 -7.61 8.18
C PRO A 99 5.20 -7.46 7.74
N LYS A 100 5.92 -6.56 8.37
CA LYS A 100 7.37 -6.42 8.18
C LYS A 100 8.11 -7.34 9.17
N PRO A 101 9.21 -7.96 8.76
CA PRO A 101 9.73 -8.05 7.39
C PRO A 101 8.85 -8.95 6.53
N PHE A 102 8.66 -8.57 5.29
CA PHE A 102 7.85 -9.38 4.37
C PHE A 102 8.75 -10.08 3.36
N ASN A 103 8.24 -11.15 2.75
CA ASN A 103 8.92 -11.85 1.67
C ASN A 103 8.09 -11.78 0.39
N ASP A 104 8.71 -12.20 -0.72
CA ASP A 104 8.08 -12.14 -2.03
C ASP A 104 6.81 -12.98 -2.11
N ALA A 105 6.79 -14.14 -1.45
CA ALA A 105 5.63 -15.03 -1.48
C ALA A 105 4.43 -14.41 -0.77
N ALA A 106 4.63 -13.78 0.38
CA ALA A 106 3.56 -13.12 1.11
C ALA A 106 2.97 -11.97 0.30
N PHE A 107 3.84 -11.15 -0.30
CA PHE A 107 3.40 -10.06 -1.16
C PHE A 107 2.60 -10.60 -2.35
N ASP A 108 3.14 -11.61 -3.01
CA ASP A 108 2.54 -12.17 -4.23
C ASP A 108 1.13 -12.67 -3.98
N GLN A 109 0.93 -13.40 -2.89
CA GLN A 109 -0.39 -13.91 -2.53
C GLN A 109 -1.39 -12.79 -2.30
N LEU A 110 -1.02 -11.78 -1.50
CA LEU A 110 -1.91 -10.67 -1.20
C LEU A 110 -2.22 -9.85 -2.45
N ALA A 111 -1.20 -9.53 -3.24
CA ALA A 111 -1.37 -8.69 -4.42
C ALA A 111 -2.19 -9.39 -5.50
N THR A 112 -1.96 -10.66 -5.72
CA THR A 112 -2.71 -11.44 -6.70
C THR A 112 -4.19 -11.51 -6.31
N ASP A 113 -4.46 -11.80 -5.05
CA ASP A 113 -5.84 -11.93 -4.59
C ASP A 113 -6.59 -10.60 -4.63
N LEU A 114 -5.92 -9.51 -4.28
CA LEU A 114 -6.59 -8.23 -4.11
C LEU A 114 -6.61 -7.40 -5.39
N PHE A 115 -5.44 -7.20 -6.01
CA PHE A 115 -5.33 -6.26 -7.12
C PHE A 115 -5.79 -6.86 -8.46
N ALA A 116 -5.59 -8.14 -8.68
CA ALA A 116 -6.04 -8.79 -9.90
C ALA A 116 -7.56 -8.86 -10.01
N ARG A 117 -8.26 -8.90 -8.88
CA ARG A 117 -9.73 -8.99 -8.85
C ARG A 117 -10.43 -7.74 -9.35
N HIS A 118 -9.72 -6.62 -9.37
CA HIS A 118 -10.29 -5.32 -9.74
C HIS A 118 -9.89 -4.92 -11.15
N SER A 119 -9.66 -5.92 -11.99
CA SER A 119 -9.30 -5.69 -13.40
C SER A 119 -10.47 -5.15 -14.23
#